data_15f60123966478f83004c095956e23ab
#
_entry.id   15f60123966478f83004c095956e23ab
#
_cell.length_a   1.000
_cell.length_b   1.000
_cell.length_c   1.000
_cell.angle_alpha   90.00
_cell.angle_beta   90.00
_cell.angle_gamma   90.00
#
_symmetry.space_group_name_H-M   'P 1'
#
loop_
_entity.id
_entity.type
_entity.pdbx_description
1 polymer ?
#
loop_
_entity_poly.entity_id
_entity_poly.type
_entity_poly.pdbx_seq_one_letter_code
_entity_poly.pdbx_strand_id
1 'polypeptide(L)'
;MKLLKQFIQQETVLTAAAVLAVVSAFFVLPDAQYLGYIDLRTLAILFSLMTVMAGLRRQGFFDGLGRALLSRTHSTFQLTLVLVGLCFFGSMFITNDVSLLTFVPFTFVVLSRLGADVRRSLLIPVVCMQTIAANLGSMLTPIGNPQNLYLYGKSGMSIGGFVLLMLPYTLVSLLLLLAWAALVCRKASAA
;
A
#
# COMPACT_ATOMS: atom_id res chain seq x y z
N MET A 1 32.20 14.00 -0.64
CA MET A 1 32.14 12.60 -1.11
C MET A 1 31.35 11.67 -0.18
N LYS A 2 31.51 11.68 1.15
CA LYS A 2 30.75 10.79 2.08
C LYS A 2 29.22 11.00 2.00
N LEU A 3 28.75 12.25 2.00
CA LEU A 3 27.31 12.57 1.92
C LEU A 3 26.66 12.09 0.60
N LEU A 4 27.37 12.28 -0.53
CA LEU A 4 26.89 11.83 -1.83
C LEU A 4 26.81 10.30 -1.90
N LYS A 5 27.81 9.59 -1.37
CA LYS A 5 27.81 8.13 -1.30
C LYS A 5 26.68 7.60 -0.39
N GLN A 6 26.44 8.28 0.70
CA GLN A 6 25.34 7.95 1.62
C GLN A 6 23.97 8.20 0.97
N PHE A 7 23.81 9.30 0.25
CA PHE A 7 22.59 9.59 -0.51
C PHE A 7 22.31 8.54 -1.58
N ILE A 8 23.34 8.17 -2.38
CA ILE A 8 23.23 7.12 -3.42
C ILE A 8 22.81 5.77 -2.82
N GLN A 9 23.32 5.42 -1.64
CA GLN A 9 22.98 4.17 -0.98
C GLN A 9 21.60 4.18 -0.33
N GLN A 10 21.12 5.32 0.16
CA GLN A 10 19.80 5.47 0.77
C GLN A 10 18.69 5.60 -0.27
N GLU A 11 18.97 6.30 -1.38
CA GLU A 11 18.01 6.61 -2.45
C GLU A 11 18.42 5.96 -3.77
N THR A 12 18.65 4.64 -3.76
CA THR A 12 19.17 3.90 -4.93
C THR A 12 18.24 4.00 -6.14
N VAL A 13 16.91 3.92 -5.93
CA VAL A 13 15.91 4.01 -7.02
C VAL A 13 15.92 5.40 -7.64
N LEU A 14 15.94 6.45 -6.81
CA LEU A 14 16.00 7.83 -7.27
C LEU A 14 17.30 8.09 -8.03
N THR A 15 18.42 7.58 -7.54
CA THR A 15 19.73 7.71 -8.20
C THR A 15 19.73 7.01 -9.55
N ALA A 16 19.22 5.79 -9.63
CA ALA A 16 19.12 5.05 -10.89
C ALA A 16 18.22 5.78 -11.90
N ALA A 17 17.06 6.28 -11.46
CA ALA A 17 16.15 7.06 -12.29
C ALA A 17 16.80 8.35 -12.80
N ALA A 18 17.54 9.06 -11.95
CA ALA A 18 18.27 10.28 -12.34
C ALA A 18 19.37 9.99 -13.39
N VAL A 19 20.12 8.91 -13.21
CA VAL A 19 21.14 8.49 -14.20
C VAL A 19 20.49 8.14 -15.53
N LEU A 20 19.40 7.36 -15.52
CA LEU A 20 18.66 7.01 -16.74
C LEU A 20 18.05 8.26 -17.42
N ALA A 21 17.55 9.21 -16.66
CA ALA A 21 17.04 10.48 -17.20
C ALA A 21 18.15 11.28 -17.87
N VAL A 22 19.33 11.39 -17.26
CA VAL A 22 20.50 12.06 -17.87
C VAL A 22 20.93 11.33 -19.14
N VAL A 23 21.00 10.02 -19.14
CA VAL A 23 21.37 9.23 -20.33
C VAL A 23 20.34 9.43 -21.44
N SER A 24 19.04 9.39 -21.12
CA SER A 24 17.98 9.62 -22.12
C SER A 24 18.02 11.00 -22.75
N ALA A 25 18.45 12.03 -21.99
CA ALA A 25 18.59 13.40 -22.50
C ALA A 25 19.65 13.54 -23.62
N PHE A 26 20.58 12.61 -23.73
CA PHE A 26 21.51 12.57 -24.86
C PHE A 26 20.89 12.01 -26.16
N PHE A 27 19.84 11.19 -26.04
CA PHE A 27 19.12 10.62 -27.19
C PHE A 27 17.92 11.48 -27.58
N VAL A 28 17.26 12.07 -26.60
CA VAL A 28 16.11 12.98 -26.79
C VAL A 28 16.47 14.30 -26.11
N LEU A 29 16.85 15.29 -26.91
CA LEU A 29 17.25 16.59 -26.39
C LEU A 29 16.09 17.26 -25.64
N PRO A 30 16.32 17.79 -24.42
CA PRO A 30 15.32 18.52 -23.69
C PRO A 30 14.80 19.74 -24.45
N ASP A 31 13.50 19.83 -24.64
CA ASP A 31 12.83 20.95 -25.25
C ASP A 31 11.82 21.61 -24.29
N ALA A 32 11.14 22.67 -24.71
CA ALA A 32 10.14 23.34 -23.88
C ALA A 32 8.95 22.43 -23.51
N GLN A 33 8.72 21.33 -24.23
CA GLN A 33 7.63 20.38 -23.95
C GLN A 33 7.94 19.50 -22.72
N TYR A 34 9.21 19.39 -22.29
CA TYR A 34 9.60 18.64 -21.10
C TYR A 34 8.86 19.10 -19.84
N LEU A 35 8.63 20.40 -19.70
CA LEU A 35 7.83 20.94 -18.58
C LEU A 35 6.36 20.51 -18.66
N GLY A 36 5.84 20.30 -19.87
CA GLY A 36 4.46 19.82 -20.09
C GLY A 36 4.24 18.33 -19.73
N TYR A 37 5.32 17.55 -19.62
CA TYR A 37 5.22 16.14 -19.19
C TYR A 37 5.01 16.01 -17.67
N ILE A 38 5.32 17.07 -16.92
CA ILE A 38 5.12 17.08 -15.46
C ILE A 38 3.65 17.37 -15.18
N ASP A 39 2.91 16.35 -14.74
CA ASP A 39 1.52 16.53 -14.31
C ASP A 39 1.45 17.16 -12.91
N LEU A 40 1.59 18.49 -12.87
CA LEU A 40 1.56 19.27 -11.63
C LEU A 40 0.25 19.10 -10.86
N ARG A 41 -0.87 18.84 -11.56
CA ARG A 41 -2.17 18.60 -10.92
C ARG A 41 -2.14 17.30 -10.11
N THR A 42 -1.68 16.21 -10.71
CA THR A 42 -1.54 14.92 -10.02
C THR A 42 -0.58 15.02 -8.85
N LEU A 43 0.58 15.69 -9.02
CA LEU A 43 1.55 15.90 -7.95
C LEU A 43 0.98 16.72 -6.79
N ALA A 44 0.23 17.77 -7.05
CA ALA A 44 -0.40 18.59 -6.02
C ALA A 44 -1.45 17.80 -5.23
N ILE A 45 -2.27 16.98 -5.90
CA ILE A 45 -3.26 16.11 -5.25
C ILE A 45 -2.55 15.09 -4.36
N LEU A 46 -1.51 14.43 -4.86
CA LEU A 46 -0.72 13.45 -4.10
C LEU A 46 -0.09 14.09 -2.86
N PHE A 47 0.55 15.25 -3.00
CA PHE A 47 1.16 15.98 -1.89
C PHE A 47 0.12 16.33 -0.81
N SER A 48 -1.03 16.86 -1.22
CA SER A 48 -2.12 17.22 -0.31
C SER A 48 -2.66 15.98 0.43
N LEU A 49 -2.89 14.88 -0.30
CA LEU A 49 -3.35 13.61 0.28
C LEU A 49 -2.33 13.07 1.30
N MET A 50 -1.05 13.01 0.94
CA MET A 50 0.01 12.52 1.83
C MET A 50 0.13 13.39 3.09
N THR A 51 -0.04 14.71 2.97
CA THR A 51 0.01 15.64 4.10
C THR A 51 -1.13 15.39 5.08
N VAL A 52 -2.36 15.24 4.58
CA VAL A 52 -3.54 14.91 5.40
C VAL A 52 -3.35 13.56 6.10
N MET A 53 -2.89 12.54 5.37
CA MET A 53 -2.68 11.20 5.92
C MET A 53 -1.57 11.17 6.96
N ALA A 54 -0.48 11.93 6.77
CA ALA A 54 0.57 12.08 7.77
C ALA A 54 0.03 12.71 9.07
N GLY A 55 -0.87 13.68 8.97
CA GLY A 55 -1.58 14.27 10.11
C GLY A 55 -2.42 13.25 10.87
N LEU A 56 -3.26 12.49 10.18
CA LEU A 56 -4.12 11.44 10.78
C LEU A 56 -3.28 10.34 11.44
N ARG A 57 -2.17 9.94 10.80
CA ARG A 57 -1.23 8.96 11.38
C ARG A 57 -0.60 9.47 12.66
N ARG A 58 -0.15 10.74 12.70
CA ARG A 58 0.42 11.36 13.91
C ARG A 58 -0.57 11.42 15.08
N GLN A 59 -1.86 11.57 14.79
CA GLN A 59 -2.93 11.57 15.80
C GLN A 59 -3.30 10.15 16.28
N GLY A 60 -2.68 9.10 15.75
CA GLY A 60 -2.96 7.71 16.14
C GLY A 60 -4.32 7.21 15.67
N PHE A 61 -4.95 7.86 14.69
CA PHE A 61 -6.27 7.47 14.17
C PHE A 61 -6.30 6.01 13.72
N PHE A 62 -5.32 5.61 12.94
CA PHE A 62 -5.23 4.23 12.40
C PHE A 62 -4.90 3.20 13.48
N ASP A 63 -4.10 3.58 14.50
CA ASP A 63 -3.81 2.72 15.64
C ASP A 63 -5.06 2.51 16.50
N GLY A 64 -5.88 3.55 16.67
CA GLY A 64 -7.16 3.47 17.36
C GLY A 64 -8.12 2.52 16.65
N LEU A 65 -8.27 2.68 15.33
CA LEU A 65 -9.10 1.81 14.48
C LEU A 65 -8.64 0.36 14.55
N GLY A 66 -7.35 0.11 14.41
CA GLY A 66 -6.77 -1.22 14.48
C GLY A 66 -7.03 -1.90 15.82
N ARG A 67 -6.80 -1.19 16.95
CA ARG A 67 -7.07 -1.72 18.30
C ARG A 67 -8.56 -2.04 18.50
N ALA A 68 -9.47 -1.17 18.04
CA ALA A 68 -10.91 -1.39 18.16
C ALA A 68 -11.40 -2.63 17.39
N LEU A 69 -10.82 -2.89 16.21
CA LEU A 69 -11.14 -4.09 15.43
C LEU A 69 -10.55 -5.36 16.05
N LEU A 70 -9.30 -5.28 16.53
CA LEU A 70 -8.63 -6.43 17.13
C LEU A 70 -9.20 -6.84 18.48
N SER A 71 -9.77 -5.93 19.26
CA SER A 71 -10.40 -6.28 20.54
C SER A 71 -11.60 -7.22 20.39
N ARG A 72 -12.13 -7.37 19.17
CA ARG A 72 -13.25 -8.26 18.83
C ARG A 72 -12.81 -9.61 18.22
N THR A 73 -11.51 -9.85 18.11
CA THR A 73 -10.98 -11.09 17.51
C THR A 73 -10.74 -12.15 18.59
N HIS A 74 -11.25 -13.36 18.35
CA HIS A 74 -11.14 -14.49 19.27
C HIS A 74 -10.39 -15.70 18.68
N SER A 75 -9.96 -15.61 17.41
CA SER A 75 -9.21 -16.69 16.75
C SER A 75 -8.10 -16.14 15.86
N THR A 76 -7.07 -16.96 15.63
CA THR A 76 -5.94 -16.64 14.76
C THR A 76 -6.38 -16.31 13.33
N PHE A 77 -7.42 -16.99 12.85
CA PHE A 77 -8.00 -16.71 11.54
C PHE A 77 -8.67 -15.32 11.49
N GLN A 78 -9.51 -14.99 12.48
CA GLN A 78 -10.12 -13.66 12.57
C GLN A 78 -9.07 -12.55 12.68
N LEU A 79 -8.02 -12.80 13.48
CA LEU A 79 -6.88 -11.88 13.60
C LEU A 79 -6.22 -11.62 12.25
N THR A 80 -5.91 -12.67 11.51
CA THR A 80 -5.32 -12.58 10.17
C THR A 80 -6.24 -11.81 9.22
N LEU A 81 -7.54 -12.11 9.21
CA LEU A 81 -8.51 -11.42 8.37
C LEU A 81 -8.60 -9.92 8.70
N VAL A 82 -8.58 -9.55 9.97
CA VAL A 82 -8.60 -8.14 10.38
C VAL A 82 -7.32 -7.42 9.93
N LEU A 83 -6.15 -8.02 10.16
CA LEU A 83 -4.86 -7.43 9.78
C LEU A 83 -4.72 -7.25 8.25
N VAL A 84 -5.11 -8.25 7.48
CA VAL A 84 -5.10 -8.19 6.01
C VAL A 84 -6.19 -7.24 5.50
N GLY A 85 -7.39 -7.30 6.09
CA GLY A 85 -8.52 -6.43 5.76
C GLY A 85 -8.22 -4.95 6.01
N LEU A 86 -7.52 -4.60 7.09
CA LEU A 86 -7.07 -3.24 7.36
C LEU A 86 -6.18 -2.70 6.22
N CYS A 87 -5.27 -3.52 5.69
CA CYS A 87 -4.46 -3.14 4.54
C CYS A 87 -5.29 -3.05 3.26
N PHE A 88 -6.19 -4.01 3.02
CA PHE A 88 -7.02 -4.05 1.81
C PHE A 88 -7.97 -2.86 1.73
N PHE A 89 -8.82 -2.66 2.74
CA PHE A 89 -9.79 -1.57 2.74
C PHE A 89 -9.14 -0.22 3.05
N GLY A 90 -8.14 -0.18 3.93
CA GLY A 90 -7.39 1.03 4.23
C GLY A 90 -6.75 1.63 2.99
N SER A 91 -6.12 0.81 2.16
CA SER A 91 -5.44 1.27 0.95
C SER A 91 -6.35 1.89 -0.11
N MET A 92 -7.65 1.65 -0.04
CA MET A 92 -8.63 2.32 -0.92
C MET A 92 -8.73 3.82 -0.66
N PHE A 93 -8.39 4.27 0.55
CA PHE A 93 -8.55 5.65 1.01
C PHE A 93 -7.23 6.36 1.31
N ILE A 94 -6.22 5.62 1.79
CA ILE A 94 -4.97 6.20 2.32
C ILE A 94 -3.72 5.87 1.51
N THR A 95 -3.85 5.34 0.32
CA THR A 95 -2.82 4.75 -0.53
C THR A 95 -2.22 3.44 0.02
N ASN A 96 -1.74 2.59 -0.88
CA ASN A 96 -1.11 1.31 -0.56
C ASN A 96 0.10 1.48 0.37
N ASP A 97 0.99 2.44 0.08
CA ASP A 97 2.23 2.66 0.82
C ASP A 97 1.96 3.11 2.26
N VAL A 98 1.06 4.09 2.44
CA VAL A 98 0.68 4.58 3.79
C VAL A 98 -0.03 3.49 4.57
N SER A 99 -0.86 2.68 3.92
CA SER A 99 -1.52 1.54 4.54
C SER A 99 -0.49 0.54 5.09
N LEU A 100 0.51 0.17 4.29
CA LEU A 100 1.59 -0.73 4.70
C LEU A 100 2.44 -0.15 5.83
N LEU A 101 2.89 1.10 5.69
CA LEU A 101 3.68 1.78 6.73
C LEU A 101 2.96 1.91 8.06
N THR A 102 1.63 1.85 8.06
CA THR A 102 0.80 1.95 9.26
C THR A 102 0.52 0.58 9.85
N PHE A 103 0.00 -0.35 9.05
CA PHE A 103 -0.56 -1.60 9.57
C PHE A 103 0.45 -2.75 9.67
N VAL A 104 1.55 -2.75 8.90
CA VAL A 104 2.57 -3.80 9.03
C VAL A 104 3.34 -3.70 10.37
N PRO A 105 3.85 -2.53 10.82
CA PRO A 105 4.42 -2.42 12.16
C PRO A 105 3.44 -2.80 13.28
N PHE A 106 2.16 -2.46 13.11
CA PHE A 106 1.12 -2.86 14.03
C PHE A 106 0.95 -4.40 14.08
N THR A 107 1.03 -5.08 12.94
CA THR A 107 1.02 -6.55 12.86
C THR A 107 2.16 -7.18 13.65
N PHE A 108 3.38 -6.63 13.58
CA PHE A 108 4.50 -7.11 14.38
C PHE A 108 4.19 -7.05 15.90
N VAL A 109 3.63 -5.93 16.35
CA VAL A 109 3.26 -5.75 17.77
C VAL A 109 2.18 -6.75 18.19
N VAL A 110 1.16 -6.96 17.37
CA VAL A 110 0.06 -7.87 17.68
C VAL A 110 0.53 -9.32 17.70
N LEU A 111 1.24 -9.76 16.66
CA LEU A 111 1.74 -11.14 16.56
C LEU A 111 2.81 -11.44 17.61
N SER A 112 3.54 -10.43 18.14
CA SER A 112 4.49 -10.63 19.23
C SER A 112 3.84 -11.08 20.55
N ARG A 113 2.54 -10.87 20.70
CA ARG A 113 1.76 -11.28 21.88
C ARG A 113 1.27 -12.74 21.79
N LEU A 114 1.41 -13.37 20.64
CA LEU A 114 1.10 -14.78 20.44
C LEU A 114 2.28 -15.68 20.81
N GLY A 115 2.03 -16.97 21.04
CA GLY A 115 3.08 -17.95 21.28
C GLY A 115 4.13 -17.98 20.17
N ALA A 116 5.36 -18.36 20.50
CA ALA A 116 6.51 -18.27 19.59
C ALA A 116 6.28 -19.05 18.27
N ASP A 117 5.67 -20.23 18.37
CA ASP A 117 5.44 -21.10 17.21
C ASP A 117 4.37 -20.53 16.28
N VAL A 118 3.25 -20.04 16.82
CA VAL A 118 2.18 -19.36 16.06
C VAL A 118 2.74 -18.12 15.37
N ARG A 119 3.55 -17.33 16.08
CA ARG A 119 4.20 -16.16 15.50
C ARG A 119 5.10 -16.52 14.33
N ARG A 120 5.94 -17.56 14.48
CA ARG A 120 6.86 -18.00 13.41
C ARG A 120 6.10 -18.46 12.16
N SER A 121 5.01 -19.18 12.34
CA SER A 121 4.21 -19.70 11.22
C SER A 121 3.39 -18.61 10.50
N LEU A 122 2.95 -17.57 11.21
CA LEU A 122 2.04 -16.55 10.65
C LEU A 122 2.71 -15.27 10.21
N LEU A 123 3.85 -14.87 10.78
CA LEU A 123 4.42 -13.54 10.56
C LEU A 123 4.69 -13.26 9.07
N ILE A 124 5.45 -14.12 8.42
CA ILE A 124 5.79 -13.94 7.01
C ILE A 124 4.55 -14.03 6.12
N PRO A 125 3.71 -15.07 6.22
CA PRO A 125 2.48 -15.15 5.40
C PRO A 125 1.55 -13.95 5.59
N VAL A 126 1.34 -13.48 6.82
CA VAL A 126 0.44 -12.33 7.07
C VAL A 126 1.01 -11.05 6.47
N VAL A 127 2.31 -10.77 6.63
CA VAL A 127 2.94 -9.58 6.03
C VAL A 127 2.91 -9.65 4.51
N CYS A 128 3.16 -10.82 3.91
CA CYS A 128 3.00 -11.01 2.46
C CYS A 128 1.56 -10.76 2.00
N MET A 129 0.58 -11.31 2.73
CA MET A 129 -0.84 -11.07 2.44
C MET A 129 -1.21 -9.59 2.57
N GLN A 130 -0.71 -8.89 3.59
CA GLN A 130 -0.93 -7.44 3.76
C GLN A 130 -0.36 -6.63 2.59
N THR A 131 0.85 -6.97 2.13
CA THR A 131 1.48 -6.30 0.99
C THR A 131 0.65 -6.47 -0.28
N ILE A 132 0.20 -7.69 -0.56
CA ILE A 132 -0.66 -7.98 -1.70
C ILE A 132 -2.03 -7.32 -1.52
N ALA A 133 -2.61 -7.39 -0.33
CA ALA A 133 -3.90 -6.78 0.01
C ALA A 133 -3.90 -5.27 -0.20
N ALA A 134 -2.86 -4.57 0.25
CA ALA A 134 -2.74 -3.12 0.06
C ALA A 134 -2.69 -2.74 -1.42
N ASN A 135 -1.94 -3.49 -2.23
CA ASN A 135 -1.86 -3.24 -3.67
C ASN A 135 -3.18 -3.56 -4.40
N LEU A 136 -3.80 -4.70 -4.09
CA LEU A 136 -5.04 -5.12 -4.75
C LEU A 136 -6.25 -4.31 -4.27
N GLY A 137 -6.30 -3.90 -3.00
CA GLY A 137 -7.34 -3.03 -2.48
C GLY A 137 -7.27 -1.63 -3.08
N SER A 138 -6.06 -1.07 -3.15
CA SER A 138 -5.84 0.30 -3.65
C SER A 138 -6.26 0.50 -5.11
N MET A 139 -6.39 -0.56 -5.90
CA MET A 139 -6.80 -0.43 -7.30
C MET A 139 -8.26 -0.04 -7.47
N LEU A 140 -9.12 -0.19 -6.46
CA LEU A 140 -10.54 0.12 -6.56
C LEU A 140 -10.82 1.62 -6.76
N THR A 141 -10.01 2.48 -6.17
CA THR A 141 -10.24 3.93 -6.18
C THR A 141 -9.15 4.69 -6.91
N PRO A 142 -9.45 5.84 -7.53
CA PRO A 142 -8.43 6.67 -8.16
C PRO A 142 -7.33 7.14 -7.18
N ILE A 143 -7.68 7.35 -5.91
CA ILE A 143 -6.75 7.86 -4.88
C ILE A 143 -5.94 6.75 -4.18
N GLY A 144 -6.27 5.47 -4.40
CA GLY A 144 -5.63 4.34 -3.74
C GLY A 144 -4.14 4.18 -4.08
N ASN A 145 -3.71 4.63 -5.25
CA ASN A 145 -2.30 4.70 -5.62
C ASN A 145 -2.04 5.78 -6.69
N PRO A 146 -0.78 6.26 -6.81
CA PRO A 146 -0.43 7.30 -7.78
C PRO A 146 -0.72 6.93 -9.23
N GLN A 147 -0.54 5.66 -9.59
CA GLN A 147 -0.76 5.15 -10.94
C GLN A 147 -2.23 5.27 -11.34
N ASN A 148 -3.14 4.88 -10.43
CA ASN A 148 -4.58 5.01 -10.66
C ASN A 148 -5.00 6.47 -10.80
N LEU A 149 -4.44 7.35 -9.98
CA LEU A 149 -4.75 8.79 -10.05
C LEU A 149 -4.34 9.37 -11.40
N TYR A 150 -3.16 9.00 -11.91
CA TYR A 150 -2.68 9.43 -13.22
C TYR A 150 -3.56 8.88 -14.35
N LEU A 151 -3.84 7.57 -14.34
CA LEU A 151 -4.69 6.93 -15.35
C LEU A 151 -6.12 7.48 -15.35
N TYR A 152 -6.68 7.69 -14.16
CA TYR A 152 -7.99 8.32 -14.00
C TYR A 152 -8.00 9.74 -14.60
N GLY A 153 -6.97 10.55 -14.32
CA GLY A 153 -6.85 11.90 -14.88
C GLY A 153 -6.77 11.94 -16.40
N LYS A 154 -6.20 10.91 -17.03
CA LYS A 154 -6.09 10.78 -18.50
C LYS A 154 -7.30 10.12 -19.15
N SER A 155 -8.05 9.31 -18.43
CA SER A 155 -9.15 8.51 -19.00
C SER A 155 -10.41 9.30 -19.33
N GLY A 156 -10.60 10.48 -18.71
CA GLY A 156 -11.86 11.25 -18.83
C GLY A 156 -13.07 10.58 -18.19
N MET A 157 -12.89 9.47 -17.46
CA MET A 157 -13.97 8.72 -16.83
C MET A 157 -14.52 9.47 -15.60
N SER A 158 -15.78 9.21 -15.25
CA SER A 158 -16.30 9.59 -13.94
C SER A 158 -15.73 8.67 -12.84
N ILE A 159 -15.72 9.16 -11.59
CA ILE A 159 -15.29 8.35 -10.43
C ILE A 159 -16.09 7.05 -10.34
N GLY A 160 -17.42 7.14 -10.52
CA GLY A 160 -18.30 5.94 -10.50
C GLY A 160 -17.96 4.96 -11.61
N GLY A 161 -17.67 5.43 -12.83
CA GLY A 161 -17.24 4.60 -13.96
C GLY A 161 -15.93 3.88 -13.68
N PHE A 162 -14.95 4.59 -13.10
CA PHE A 162 -13.66 3.99 -12.71
C PHE A 162 -13.85 2.89 -11.65
N VAL A 163 -14.62 3.17 -10.58
CA VAL A 163 -14.89 2.21 -9.50
C VAL A 163 -15.62 0.98 -10.05
N LEU A 164 -16.65 1.16 -10.90
CA LEU A 164 -17.37 0.05 -11.51
C LEU A 164 -16.47 -0.81 -12.41
N LEU A 165 -15.54 -0.20 -13.13
CA LEU A 165 -14.57 -0.91 -13.95
C LEU A 165 -13.62 -1.77 -13.11
N MET A 166 -13.15 -1.23 -11.98
CA MET A 166 -12.17 -1.92 -11.10
C MET A 166 -12.82 -2.90 -10.12
N LEU A 167 -14.13 -2.77 -9.88
CA LEU A 167 -14.85 -3.57 -8.87
C LEU A 167 -14.73 -5.08 -9.07
N PRO A 168 -14.93 -5.67 -10.27
CA PRO A 168 -14.83 -7.12 -10.44
C PRO A 168 -13.43 -7.66 -10.13
N TYR A 169 -12.39 -6.95 -10.52
CA TYR A 169 -11.00 -7.33 -10.22
C TYR A 169 -10.71 -7.28 -8.73
N THR A 170 -11.19 -6.24 -8.06
CA THR A 170 -11.04 -6.06 -6.61
C THR A 170 -11.79 -7.16 -5.83
N LEU A 171 -13.00 -7.52 -6.24
CA LEU A 171 -13.78 -8.60 -5.63
C LEU A 171 -13.11 -9.97 -5.80
N VAL A 172 -12.64 -10.30 -7.00
CA VAL A 172 -11.90 -11.54 -7.24
C VAL A 172 -10.64 -11.58 -6.38
N SER A 173 -9.90 -10.47 -6.30
CA SER A 173 -8.70 -10.36 -5.46
C SER A 173 -9.01 -10.57 -3.97
N LEU A 174 -10.11 -9.99 -3.48
CA LEU A 174 -10.56 -10.18 -2.11
C LEU A 174 -10.87 -11.66 -1.83
N LEU A 175 -11.61 -12.32 -2.71
CA LEU A 175 -11.96 -13.75 -2.56
C LEU A 175 -10.70 -14.63 -2.54
N LEU A 176 -9.73 -14.37 -3.41
CA LEU A 176 -8.46 -15.10 -3.43
C LEU A 176 -7.65 -14.89 -2.14
N LEU A 177 -7.62 -13.66 -1.61
CA LEU A 177 -6.97 -13.35 -0.34
C LEU A 177 -7.64 -14.05 0.84
N LEU A 178 -8.98 -14.09 0.88
CA LEU A 178 -9.73 -14.79 1.91
C LEU A 178 -9.47 -16.30 1.86
N ALA A 179 -9.45 -16.89 0.67
CA ALA A 179 -9.10 -18.30 0.47
C ALA A 179 -7.68 -18.61 0.93
N TRP A 180 -6.71 -17.76 0.59
CA TRP A 180 -5.33 -17.90 1.02
C TRP A 180 -5.17 -17.78 2.55
N ALA A 181 -5.82 -16.79 3.16
CA ALA A 181 -5.82 -16.63 4.62
C ALA A 181 -6.39 -17.88 5.33
N ALA A 182 -7.48 -18.45 4.79
CA ALA A 182 -8.06 -19.68 5.33
C ALA A 182 -7.08 -20.88 5.25
N LEU A 183 -6.37 -21.03 4.12
CA LEU A 183 -5.40 -22.12 3.95
C LEU A 183 -4.19 -21.97 4.89
N VAL A 184 -3.66 -20.76 5.05
CA VAL A 184 -2.51 -20.47 5.92
C VAL A 184 -2.88 -20.72 7.39
N CYS A 185 -4.04 -20.23 7.83
CA CYS A 185 -4.45 -20.39 9.21
C CYS A 185 -4.79 -21.85 9.56
N ARG A 186 -5.34 -22.65 8.62
CA ARG A 186 -5.55 -24.09 8.82
C ARG A 186 -4.22 -24.82 9.04
N LYS A 187 -3.18 -24.50 8.30
CA LYS A 187 -1.84 -25.08 8.47
C LYS A 187 -1.22 -24.67 9.81
N ALA A 188 -1.36 -23.42 10.21
CA ALA A 188 -0.82 -22.92 11.48
C ALA A 188 -1.55 -23.48 12.73
N SER A 189 -2.79 -23.94 12.59
CA SER A 189 -3.54 -24.58 13.69
C SER A 189 -3.29 -26.09 13.78
N ALA A 190 -2.70 -26.68 12.75
CA ALA A 190 -2.40 -28.11 12.68
C ALA A 190 -0.94 -28.45 13.06
N ALA A 191 -0.10 -27.45 13.26
CA ALA A 191 1.30 -27.54 13.68
C ALA A 191 1.45 -27.19 15.16
#